data_1c600d53bf43435b5ee2e1a0f9537510
#
_entry.id   1c600d53bf43435b5ee2e1a0f9537510
#
_cell.length_a   1.000
_cell.length_b   1.000
_cell.length_c   1.000
_cell.angle_alpha   90.00
_cell.angle_beta   90.00
_cell.angle_gamma   90.00
#
_symmetry.space_group_name_H-M   'P 1'
#
loop_
_entity.id
_entity.type
_entity.pdbx_description
1 polymer ?
#
loop_
_entity_poly.entity_id
_entity_poly.type
_entity_poly.pdbx_seq_one_letter_code
_entity_poly.pdbx_strand_id
1 'polypeptide(L)'
;MLTQSLPAWLFTAFLIFAPSAFADPGKNHTTPAPVALPFQAGEKLTYDISWSNIIHAGTAVMEVREEQGSDGRMVFHLISRATSTGVLDRFYKVSDTIESYIDGEHLYSLSYHLDQTHGKRHKTRDMRFDHGKGTVVVLSDGISQTYSVPENVQDALSSLYFVRTRRDFIVGKPITVNVHEDDKTWGVEVQTLGRERIRTPAGEFDTIKIKTYPRYDGVFQNRGEIYIWFTDDARKIPVLMKSTITIGTIVSTLVELKGGESQHDPAIRSKTPQRNH
;
A
#
# COMPACT_ATOMS: atom_id res chain seq x y z
N MET A 1 25.93 21.03 25.00
CA MET A 1 26.27 22.43 24.66
C MET A 1 26.57 22.49 23.17
N LEU A 2 25.96 23.46 22.52
CA LEU A 2 25.99 23.89 21.14
C LEU A 2 24.81 23.47 20.28
N THR A 3 23.75 24.21 20.49
CA THR A 3 22.68 24.52 19.54
C THR A 3 23.23 25.40 18.41
N GLN A 4 23.03 25.01 17.17
CA GLN A 4 23.12 25.93 16.05
C GLN A 4 21.83 25.88 15.24
N SER A 5 21.06 26.94 15.39
CA SER A 5 19.98 27.37 14.53
C SER A 5 20.56 27.97 13.23
N LEU A 6 19.99 27.61 12.08
CA LEU A 6 20.26 28.29 10.81
C LEU A 6 19.00 29.00 10.30
N PRO A 7 19.12 30.15 9.69
CA PRO A 7 18.05 31.11 9.50
C PRO A 7 17.29 30.95 8.17
N ALA A 8 16.06 31.45 8.20
CA ALA A 8 15.18 31.62 7.05
C ALA A 8 15.68 32.76 6.13
N TRP A 9 15.64 32.56 4.81
CA TRP A 9 15.61 33.63 3.83
C TRP A 9 14.59 33.38 2.72
N LEU A 10 13.73 34.36 2.56
CA LEU A 10 12.75 34.69 1.55
C LEU A 10 13.22 34.48 0.09
N PHE A 11 12.27 34.10 -0.80
CA PHE A 11 12.02 34.86 -2.03
C PHE A 11 10.61 34.66 -2.55
N THR A 12 9.86 35.74 -2.54
CA THR A 12 8.54 35.93 -3.16
C THR A 12 8.73 36.23 -4.65
N ALA A 13 8.01 35.53 -5.52
CA ALA A 13 7.74 36.05 -6.87
C ALA A 13 6.31 35.67 -7.28
N PHE A 14 5.49 36.72 -7.34
CA PHE A 14 4.14 36.74 -7.91
C PHE A 14 4.22 36.64 -9.43
N LEU A 15 3.46 35.75 -10.04
CA LEU A 15 3.04 35.86 -11.43
C LEU A 15 1.59 35.40 -11.55
N ILE A 16 0.74 36.38 -11.80
CA ILE A 16 -0.68 36.27 -12.10
C ILE A 16 -0.82 35.82 -13.56
N PHE A 17 -1.52 34.71 -13.81
CA PHE A 17 -2.09 34.41 -15.12
C PHE A 17 -3.57 34.10 -14.98
N ALA A 18 -4.39 34.88 -15.69
CA ALA A 18 -5.83 34.73 -15.77
C ALA A 18 -6.24 33.51 -16.61
N PRO A 19 -7.35 32.84 -16.28
CA PRO A 19 -7.84 31.72 -17.09
C PRO A 19 -8.68 32.22 -18.26
N SER A 20 -8.31 31.83 -19.48
CA SER A 20 -9.18 31.94 -20.66
C SER A 20 -10.12 30.76 -20.70
N ALA A 21 -11.41 31.04 -20.56
CA ALA A 21 -12.46 30.05 -20.74
C ALA A 21 -12.64 29.75 -22.24
N PHE A 22 -12.40 28.51 -22.65
CA PHE A 22 -12.93 27.96 -23.90
C PHE A 22 -14.00 26.92 -23.56
N ALA A 23 -15.23 27.23 -23.93
CA ALA A 23 -16.33 26.28 -23.90
C ALA A 23 -16.22 25.37 -25.14
N ASP A 24 -16.16 24.07 -24.92
CA ASP A 24 -16.20 23.03 -25.96
C ASP A 24 -17.62 22.43 -26.00
N PRO A 25 -18.34 22.49 -27.13
CA PRO A 25 -19.69 21.97 -27.24
C PRO A 25 -19.67 20.48 -27.61
N GLY A 26 -20.22 19.66 -26.70
CA GLY A 26 -20.88 18.39 -27.07
C GLY A 26 -19.97 17.20 -27.30
N LYS A 27 -19.55 16.55 -26.24
CA LYS A 27 -19.19 15.14 -26.30
C LYS A 27 -20.24 14.31 -25.57
N ASN A 28 -20.86 13.39 -26.29
CA ASN A 28 -21.69 12.33 -25.74
C ASN A 28 -20.86 11.56 -24.72
N HIS A 29 -21.15 11.74 -23.44
CA HIS A 29 -20.60 10.94 -22.38
C HIS A 29 -21.26 9.56 -22.43
N THR A 30 -20.71 8.66 -23.24
CA THR A 30 -20.84 7.23 -22.97
C THR A 30 -20.10 7.01 -21.65
N THR A 31 -20.84 6.74 -20.59
CA THR A 31 -20.27 6.32 -19.30
C THR A 31 -19.37 5.12 -19.59
N PRO A 32 -18.06 5.19 -19.35
CA PRO A 32 -17.19 4.03 -19.52
C PRO A 32 -17.71 2.91 -18.62
N ALA A 33 -17.72 1.67 -19.12
CA ALA A 33 -18.02 0.52 -18.28
C ALA A 33 -17.14 0.57 -17.03
N PRO A 34 -17.67 0.25 -15.83
CA PRO A 34 -16.90 0.32 -14.60
C PRO A 34 -15.63 -0.51 -14.78
N VAL A 35 -14.49 0.14 -14.62
CA VAL A 35 -13.19 -0.53 -14.72
C VAL A 35 -13.09 -1.47 -13.52
N ALA A 36 -13.03 -2.77 -13.79
CA ALA A 36 -12.90 -3.78 -12.74
C ALA A 36 -11.68 -3.45 -11.87
N LEU A 37 -11.89 -3.43 -10.55
CA LEU A 37 -10.82 -3.23 -9.58
C LEU A 37 -9.84 -4.41 -9.60
N PRO A 38 -8.56 -4.20 -9.31
CA PRO A 38 -7.53 -5.23 -9.27
C PRO A 38 -7.67 -6.20 -8.08
N PHE A 39 -8.59 -5.92 -7.18
CA PHE A 39 -8.91 -6.71 -5.99
C PHE A 39 -10.43 -6.72 -5.75
N GLN A 40 -10.90 -7.70 -5.00
CA GLN A 40 -12.31 -7.82 -4.66
C GLN A 40 -12.47 -8.46 -3.28
N ALA A 41 -13.66 -8.36 -2.71
CA ALA A 41 -14.01 -9.04 -1.47
C ALA A 41 -13.73 -10.55 -1.56
N GLY A 42 -13.17 -11.10 -0.49
CA GLY A 42 -12.73 -12.51 -0.41
C GLY A 42 -11.32 -12.75 -0.92
N GLU A 43 -10.62 -11.76 -1.48
CA GLU A 43 -9.19 -11.90 -1.76
C GLU A 43 -8.42 -12.13 -0.47
N LYS A 44 -7.61 -13.20 -0.45
CA LYS A 44 -6.71 -13.54 0.65
C LYS A 44 -5.37 -13.95 0.11
N LEU A 45 -4.33 -13.24 0.53
CA LEU A 45 -2.94 -13.44 0.15
C LEU A 45 -2.16 -13.86 1.39
N THR A 46 -1.51 -15.04 1.33
CA THR A 46 -0.67 -15.54 2.43
C THR A 46 0.80 -15.48 2.01
N TYR A 47 1.64 -14.96 2.89
CA TYR A 47 3.07 -14.79 2.66
C TYR A 47 3.91 -15.54 3.69
N ASP A 48 4.98 -16.15 3.22
CA ASP A 48 6.13 -16.52 4.03
C ASP A 48 7.01 -15.29 4.25
N ILE A 49 7.37 -15.01 5.50
CA ILE A 49 8.29 -13.93 5.84
C ILE A 49 9.63 -14.53 6.20
N SER A 50 10.69 -14.07 5.53
CA SER A 50 12.05 -14.46 5.84
C SER A 50 12.94 -13.25 6.09
N TRP A 51 13.96 -13.43 6.94
CA TRP A 51 15.01 -12.46 7.16
C TRP A 51 16.21 -12.79 6.29
N SER A 52 16.65 -11.80 5.49
CA SER A 52 17.76 -11.92 4.55
C SER A 52 17.64 -13.12 3.60
N ASN A 53 16.39 -13.56 3.33
CA ASN A 53 16.06 -14.72 2.47
C ASN A 53 16.65 -16.06 2.95
N ILE A 54 17.04 -16.16 4.21
CA ILE A 54 17.71 -17.35 4.79
C ILE A 54 16.91 -17.89 5.97
N ILE A 55 16.45 -17.01 6.86
CA ILE A 55 15.82 -17.41 8.12
C ILE A 55 14.32 -17.18 7.99
N HIS A 56 13.53 -18.26 8.09
CA HIS A 56 12.08 -18.15 8.24
C HIS A 56 11.75 -17.35 9.50
N ALA A 57 11.05 -16.24 9.33
CA ALA A 57 10.76 -15.29 10.40
C ALA A 57 9.30 -15.34 10.85
N GLY A 58 8.38 -15.71 9.95
CA GLY A 58 6.97 -15.72 10.27
C GLY A 58 6.08 -15.83 9.04
N THR A 59 4.82 -15.45 9.23
CA THR A 59 3.82 -15.41 8.16
C THR A 59 3.07 -14.10 8.19
N ALA A 60 2.61 -13.63 7.01
CA ALA A 60 1.66 -12.54 6.91
C ALA A 60 0.46 -12.96 6.06
N VAL A 61 -0.69 -12.40 6.40
CA VAL A 61 -1.95 -12.61 5.67
C VAL A 61 -2.54 -11.25 5.36
N MET A 62 -2.90 -11.02 4.10
CA MET A 62 -3.65 -9.85 3.67
C MET A 62 -5.02 -10.28 3.16
N GLU A 63 -6.06 -9.58 3.58
CA GLU A 63 -7.45 -9.89 3.25
C GLU A 63 -8.19 -8.62 2.79
N VAL A 64 -9.13 -8.80 1.87
CA VAL A 64 -10.06 -7.76 1.43
C VAL A 64 -11.48 -8.19 1.79
N ARG A 65 -12.21 -7.32 2.47
CA ARG A 65 -13.64 -7.46 2.74
C ARG A 65 -14.38 -6.29 2.14
N GLU A 66 -15.64 -6.48 1.85
CA GLU A 66 -16.56 -5.43 1.46
C GLU A 66 -17.56 -5.24 2.61
N GLU A 67 -17.77 -4.02 3.01
CA GLU A 67 -18.67 -3.66 4.10
C GLU A 67 -19.51 -2.45 3.68
N GLN A 68 -20.61 -2.24 4.37
CA GLN A 68 -21.44 -1.06 4.20
C GLN A 68 -21.09 -0.05 5.28
N GLY A 69 -20.64 1.13 4.87
CA GLY A 69 -20.38 2.24 5.78
C GLY A 69 -21.64 2.71 6.50
N SER A 70 -21.48 3.49 7.55
CA SER A 70 -22.60 4.02 8.33
C SER A 70 -23.54 4.94 7.54
N ASP A 71 -23.08 5.49 6.45
CA ASP A 71 -23.83 6.32 5.48
C ASP A 71 -24.40 5.51 4.31
N GLY A 72 -24.29 4.18 4.35
CA GLY A 72 -24.79 3.27 3.34
C GLY A 72 -23.89 3.13 2.11
N ARG A 73 -22.78 3.84 2.01
CA ARG A 73 -21.81 3.69 0.93
C ARG A 73 -20.99 2.42 1.11
N MET A 74 -20.57 1.83 -0.01
CA MET A 74 -19.66 0.70 0.00
C MET A 74 -18.27 1.14 0.45
N VAL A 75 -17.65 0.35 1.32
CA VAL A 75 -16.27 0.50 1.76
C VAL A 75 -15.54 -0.83 1.62
N PHE A 76 -14.27 -0.78 1.30
CA PHE A 76 -13.41 -1.96 1.44
C PHE A 76 -12.69 -1.91 2.77
N HIS A 77 -12.75 -3.01 3.51
CA HIS A 77 -11.99 -3.25 4.71
C HIS A 77 -10.76 -4.11 4.34
N LEU A 78 -9.61 -3.49 4.32
CA LEU A 78 -8.32 -4.09 4.06
C LEU A 78 -7.70 -4.50 5.39
N ILE A 79 -7.22 -5.74 5.48
CA ILE A 79 -6.67 -6.29 6.71
C ILE A 79 -5.31 -6.89 6.39
N SER A 80 -4.31 -6.58 7.21
CA SER A 80 -3.00 -7.23 7.17
C SER A 80 -2.62 -7.70 8.56
N ARG A 81 -2.27 -8.99 8.68
CA ARG A 81 -1.80 -9.59 9.94
C ARG A 81 -0.46 -10.25 9.70
N ALA A 82 0.52 -9.94 10.53
CA ALA A 82 1.84 -10.56 10.48
C ALA A 82 2.22 -11.10 11.86
N THR A 83 2.74 -12.32 11.90
CA THR A 83 3.16 -12.96 13.13
C THR A 83 4.50 -13.66 12.96
N SER A 84 5.39 -13.49 13.94
CA SER A 84 6.61 -14.28 14.00
C SER A 84 6.33 -15.73 14.38
N THR A 85 7.21 -16.63 13.98
CA THR A 85 7.10 -18.07 14.30
C THR A 85 8.44 -18.68 14.65
N GLY A 86 8.40 -19.87 15.28
CA GLY A 86 9.57 -20.70 15.52
C GLY A 86 10.56 -20.11 16.53
N VAL A 87 11.83 -20.11 16.12
CA VAL A 87 12.93 -19.67 17.00
C VAL A 87 12.87 -18.17 17.24
N LEU A 88 12.47 -17.38 16.20
CA LEU A 88 12.40 -15.93 16.33
C LEU A 88 11.37 -15.50 17.39
N ASP A 89 10.23 -16.17 17.46
CA ASP A 89 9.16 -15.87 18.42
C ASP A 89 9.61 -15.96 19.88
N ARG A 90 10.61 -16.80 20.19
CA ARG A 90 11.17 -16.94 21.53
C ARG A 90 12.05 -15.77 21.95
N PHE A 91 12.69 -15.10 21.01
CA PHE A 91 13.64 -14.02 21.29
C PHE A 91 13.06 -12.64 20.99
N TYR A 92 12.24 -12.56 19.96
CA TYR A 92 11.68 -11.30 19.49
C TYR A 92 10.31 -11.53 18.84
N LYS A 93 9.29 -11.63 19.67
CA LYS A 93 7.91 -11.81 19.20
C LYS A 93 7.47 -10.63 18.35
N VAL A 94 6.93 -10.92 17.16
CA VAL A 94 6.26 -9.95 16.30
C VAL A 94 4.81 -10.36 16.13
N SER A 95 3.89 -9.43 16.38
CA SER A 95 2.46 -9.60 16.13
C SER A 95 1.89 -8.27 15.73
N ASP A 96 1.59 -8.11 14.46
CA ASP A 96 1.07 -6.87 13.87
C ASP A 96 -0.29 -7.13 13.26
N THR A 97 -1.25 -6.26 13.57
CA THR A 97 -2.52 -6.17 12.88
C THR A 97 -2.69 -4.76 12.36
N ILE A 98 -2.97 -4.64 11.07
CA ILE A 98 -3.26 -3.39 10.39
C ILE A 98 -4.62 -3.53 9.73
N GLU A 99 -5.50 -2.59 9.97
CA GLU A 99 -6.81 -2.51 9.33
C GLU A 99 -6.97 -1.13 8.70
N SER A 100 -7.43 -1.10 7.46
CA SER A 100 -7.68 0.12 6.70
C SER A 100 -9.05 0.05 6.06
N TYR A 101 -9.88 1.06 6.27
CA TYR A 101 -11.15 1.23 5.58
C TYR A 101 -10.97 2.27 4.50
N ILE A 102 -11.30 1.90 3.27
CA ILE A 102 -11.19 2.79 2.11
C ILE A 102 -12.55 3.01 1.45
N ASP A 103 -12.75 4.19 0.88
CA ASP A 103 -13.94 4.50 0.09
C ASP A 103 -14.03 3.56 -1.12
N GLY A 104 -15.21 3.00 -1.36
CA GLY A 104 -15.40 2.00 -2.42
C GLY A 104 -15.36 2.56 -3.84
N GLU A 105 -15.55 3.86 -4.01
CA GLU A 105 -15.55 4.55 -5.29
C GLU A 105 -14.22 5.27 -5.55
N HIS A 106 -13.76 6.08 -4.59
CA HIS A 106 -12.60 6.94 -4.72
C HIS A 106 -11.30 6.28 -4.25
N LEU A 107 -11.40 5.19 -3.48
CA LEU A 107 -10.29 4.38 -2.98
C LEU A 107 -9.28 5.13 -2.09
N TYR A 108 -9.68 6.25 -1.48
CA TYR A 108 -8.88 6.93 -0.46
C TYR A 108 -9.15 6.36 0.93
N SER A 109 -8.22 6.56 1.85
CA SER A 109 -8.34 6.08 3.23
C SER A 109 -9.41 6.84 3.99
N LEU A 110 -10.31 6.10 4.67
CA LEU A 110 -11.32 6.63 5.59
C LEU A 110 -10.86 6.50 7.04
N SER A 111 -10.33 5.34 7.38
CA SER A 111 -9.74 5.11 8.70
C SER A 111 -8.66 4.02 8.65
N TYR A 112 -7.76 4.07 9.61
CA TYR A 112 -6.66 3.14 9.76
C TYR A 112 -6.49 2.80 11.23
N HIS A 113 -6.26 1.53 11.52
CA HIS A 113 -5.92 1.02 12.84
C HIS A 113 -4.65 0.18 12.76
N LEU A 114 -3.73 0.41 13.68
CA LEU A 114 -2.52 -0.36 13.89
C LEU A 114 -2.48 -0.88 15.32
N ASP A 115 -2.34 -2.18 15.49
CA ASP A 115 -1.95 -2.85 16.73
C ASP A 115 -0.67 -3.63 16.47
N GLN A 116 0.43 -3.19 17.07
CA GLN A 116 1.75 -3.70 16.78
C GLN A 116 2.48 -4.10 18.05
N THR A 117 2.96 -5.35 18.08
CA THR A 117 3.83 -5.85 19.14
C THR A 117 5.16 -6.29 18.58
N HIS A 118 6.25 -5.64 19.00
CA HIS A 118 7.62 -5.96 18.64
C HIS A 118 8.47 -6.19 19.89
N GLY A 119 8.70 -7.45 20.23
CA GLY A 119 9.35 -7.86 21.46
C GLY A 119 8.53 -7.43 22.68
N LYS A 120 9.06 -6.48 23.45
CA LYS A 120 8.37 -5.90 24.64
C LYS A 120 7.64 -4.59 24.33
N ARG A 121 7.75 -4.08 23.11
CA ARG A 121 7.12 -2.83 22.72
C ARG A 121 5.75 -3.13 22.12
N HIS A 122 4.74 -2.45 22.63
CA HIS A 122 3.40 -2.45 22.08
C HIS A 122 3.04 -1.02 21.66
N LYS A 123 2.45 -0.87 20.48
CA LYS A 123 2.04 0.41 19.93
C LYS A 123 0.67 0.26 19.29
N THR A 124 -0.22 1.16 19.60
CA THR A 124 -1.49 1.29 18.90
C THR A 124 -1.60 2.64 18.24
N ARG A 125 -2.29 2.69 17.12
CA ARG A 125 -2.58 3.93 16.42
C ARG A 125 -3.90 3.83 15.70
N ASP A 126 -4.70 4.87 15.86
CA ASP A 126 -5.92 5.08 15.09
C ASP A 126 -5.81 6.36 14.27
N MET A 127 -6.23 6.32 13.02
CA MET A 127 -6.35 7.49 12.16
C MET A 127 -7.76 7.57 11.58
N ARG A 128 -8.34 8.76 11.55
CA ARG A 128 -9.62 9.04 10.91
C ARG A 128 -9.48 10.21 9.98
N PHE A 129 -9.80 9.99 8.71
CA PHE A 129 -9.64 10.98 7.64
C PHE A 129 -10.97 11.69 7.39
N ASP A 130 -10.94 13.02 7.34
CA ASP A 130 -12.04 13.89 6.92
C ASP A 130 -11.64 14.58 5.62
N HIS A 131 -12.01 13.97 4.50
CA HIS A 131 -11.67 14.49 3.16
C HIS A 131 -12.40 15.79 2.85
N GLY A 132 -13.56 16.04 3.46
CA GLY A 132 -14.28 17.31 3.30
C GLY A 132 -13.57 18.49 3.96
N LYS A 133 -12.84 18.23 5.06
CA LYS A 133 -12.05 19.24 5.75
C LYS A 133 -10.57 19.21 5.37
N GLY A 134 -10.12 18.20 4.63
CA GLY A 134 -8.70 17.99 4.33
C GLY A 134 -7.86 17.75 5.59
N THR A 135 -8.38 16.94 6.53
CA THR A 135 -7.71 16.67 7.81
C THR A 135 -7.71 15.19 8.16
N VAL A 136 -6.75 14.81 9.00
CA VAL A 136 -6.73 13.51 9.67
C VAL A 136 -6.56 13.71 11.17
N VAL A 137 -7.32 12.98 11.96
CA VAL A 137 -7.16 12.89 13.41
C VAL A 137 -6.39 11.61 13.70
N VAL A 138 -5.25 11.74 14.35
CA VAL A 138 -4.37 10.64 14.77
C VAL A 138 -4.45 10.49 16.28
N LEU A 139 -4.83 9.32 16.75
CA LEU A 139 -4.74 8.92 18.15
C LEU A 139 -3.62 7.89 18.28
N SER A 140 -2.58 8.23 19.02
CA SER A 140 -1.45 7.34 19.30
C SER A 140 -1.08 7.44 20.77
N ASP A 141 -1.01 6.30 21.46
CA ASP A 141 -0.67 6.23 22.89
C ASP A 141 -1.51 7.15 23.79
N GLY A 142 -2.81 7.30 23.44
CA GLY A 142 -3.76 8.14 24.19
C GLY A 142 -3.69 9.65 23.86
N ILE A 143 -2.80 10.07 22.97
CA ILE A 143 -2.66 11.46 22.53
C ILE A 143 -3.34 11.63 21.16
N SER A 144 -4.28 12.57 21.08
CA SER A 144 -5.00 12.90 19.86
C SER A 144 -4.43 14.18 19.23
N GLN A 145 -4.10 14.12 17.95
CA GLN A 145 -3.61 15.27 17.18
C GLN A 145 -4.30 15.32 15.82
N THR A 146 -4.45 16.53 15.28
CA THR A 146 -5.05 16.75 13.97
C THR A 146 -4.02 17.33 13.02
N TYR A 147 -3.95 16.77 11.80
CA TYR A 147 -3.04 17.21 10.75
C TYR A 147 -3.82 17.55 9.49
N SER A 148 -3.32 18.49 8.71
CA SER A 148 -3.82 18.76 7.37
C SER A 148 -3.28 17.71 6.40
N VAL A 149 -4.14 17.21 5.51
CA VAL A 149 -3.78 16.22 4.50
C VAL A 149 -4.29 16.64 3.12
N PRO A 150 -3.60 16.28 2.03
CA PRO A 150 -4.07 16.53 0.68
C PRO A 150 -5.27 15.63 0.33
N GLU A 151 -5.94 15.97 -0.76
CA GLU A 151 -6.98 15.12 -1.35
C GLU A 151 -6.44 13.73 -1.71
N ASN A 152 -7.32 12.72 -1.64
CA ASN A 152 -7.02 11.33 -1.98
C ASN A 152 -5.83 10.73 -1.22
N VAL A 153 -5.57 11.21 -0.01
CA VAL A 153 -4.50 10.69 0.84
C VAL A 153 -4.78 9.23 1.21
N GLN A 154 -3.72 8.46 1.26
CA GLN A 154 -3.70 7.05 1.65
C GLN A 154 -3.09 6.89 3.03
N ASP A 155 -3.41 5.79 3.71
CA ASP A 155 -2.60 5.21 4.77
C ASP A 155 -1.57 4.21 4.20
N ALA A 156 -0.75 3.63 5.06
CA ALA A 156 0.30 2.71 4.65
C ALA A 156 -0.25 1.45 3.93
N LEU A 157 -1.39 0.89 4.40
CA LEU A 157 -1.97 -0.32 3.80
C LEU A 157 -2.77 0.02 2.53
N SER A 158 -3.61 1.04 2.58
CA SER A 158 -4.42 1.47 1.43
C SER A 158 -3.55 1.89 0.25
N SER A 159 -2.37 2.47 0.50
CA SER A 159 -1.43 2.89 -0.55
C SER A 159 -1.00 1.74 -1.46
N LEU A 160 -0.79 0.53 -0.90
CA LEU A 160 -0.46 -0.66 -1.67
C LEU A 160 -1.60 -1.04 -2.62
N TYR A 161 -2.84 -1.04 -2.12
CA TYR A 161 -4.02 -1.35 -2.93
C TYR A 161 -4.31 -0.25 -3.96
N PHE A 162 -4.09 1.01 -3.62
CA PHE A 162 -4.20 2.12 -4.56
C PHE A 162 -3.19 1.99 -5.71
N VAL A 163 -1.94 1.63 -5.43
CA VAL A 163 -0.92 1.39 -6.47
C VAL A 163 -1.34 0.25 -7.40
N ARG A 164 -2.01 -0.80 -6.91
CA ARG A 164 -2.53 -1.90 -7.74
C ARG A 164 -3.55 -1.42 -8.79
N THR A 165 -4.27 -0.33 -8.54
CA THR A 165 -5.23 0.23 -9.52
C THR A 165 -4.55 0.93 -10.69
N ARG A 166 -3.27 1.26 -10.56
CA ARG A 166 -2.52 1.98 -11.59
C ARG A 166 -2.21 1.08 -12.79
N ARG A 167 -2.23 1.68 -13.96
CA ARG A 167 -1.95 0.98 -15.22
C ARG A 167 -0.69 1.51 -15.92
N ASP A 168 -0.17 2.61 -15.43
CA ASP A 168 0.92 3.40 -16.00
C ASP A 168 2.30 3.04 -15.42
N PHE A 169 2.57 1.73 -15.28
CA PHE A 169 3.88 1.24 -14.86
C PHE A 169 4.90 1.32 -16.01
N ILE A 170 5.44 2.52 -16.21
CA ILE A 170 6.38 2.83 -17.30
C ILE A 170 7.73 3.21 -16.67
N VAL A 171 8.81 2.57 -17.13
CA VAL A 171 10.17 2.93 -16.69
C VAL A 171 10.46 4.39 -17.03
N GLY A 172 10.96 5.13 -16.05
CA GLY A 172 11.26 6.56 -16.18
C GLY A 172 10.07 7.50 -15.98
N LYS A 173 8.85 6.96 -15.73
CA LYS A 173 7.66 7.75 -15.37
C LYS A 173 7.16 7.33 -13.98
N PRO A 174 7.58 8.00 -12.92
CA PRO A 174 7.16 7.64 -11.58
C PRO A 174 5.69 8.01 -11.32
N ILE A 175 5.05 7.23 -10.45
CA ILE A 175 3.72 7.50 -9.90
C ILE A 175 3.94 8.10 -8.51
N THR A 176 3.23 9.16 -8.14
CA THR A 176 3.27 9.72 -6.79
C THR A 176 1.98 9.39 -6.03
N VAL A 177 2.12 8.92 -4.80
CA VAL A 177 1.02 8.62 -3.89
C VAL A 177 1.24 9.38 -2.59
N ASN A 178 0.24 10.14 -2.14
CA ASN A 178 0.28 10.80 -0.84
C ASN A 178 -0.11 9.79 0.25
N VAL A 179 0.80 9.54 1.18
CA VAL A 179 0.61 8.60 2.28
C VAL A 179 0.78 9.33 3.60
N HIS A 180 -0.23 9.30 4.46
CA HIS A 180 -0.10 9.82 5.83
C HIS A 180 0.32 8.70 6.76
N GLU A 181 1.41 8.92 7.47
CA GLU A 181 1.95 7.99 8.46
C GLU A 181 2.53 8.78 9.64
N ASP A 182 2.24 8.34 10.84
CA ASP A 182 2.59 9.02 12.08
C ASP A 182 2.03 10.45 12.15
N ASP A 183 2.87 11.45 12.03
CA ASP A 183 2.57 12.87 12.13
C ASP A 183 2.75 13.60 10.79
N LYS A 184 2.98 12.85 9.69
CA LYS A 184 3.41 13.43 8.40
C LYS A 184 2.71 12.80 7.21
N THR A 185 2.51 13.63 6.21
CA THR A 185 2.14 13.16 4.86
C THR A 185 3.38 13.10 3.99
N TRP A 186 3.61 11.93 3.39
CA TRP A 186 4.72 11.62 2.50
C TRP A 186 4.22 11.59 1.06
N GLY A 187 4.90 12.27 0.16
CA GLY A 187 4.77 12.01 -1.28
C GLY A 187 5.61 10.78 -1.62
N VAL A 188 5.01 9.60 -1.65
CA VAL A 188 5.73 8.36 -2.00
C VAL A 188 5.82 8.27 -3.51
N GLU A 189 7.05 8.33 -4.02
CA GLU A 189 7.32 8.08 -5.43
C GLU A 189 7.49 6.59 -5.68
N VAL A 190 6.71 6.05 -6.62
CA VAL A 190 6.74 4.66 -7.06
C VAL A 190 7.38 4.60 -8.44
N GLN A 191 8.58 4.06 -8.52
CA GLN A 191 9.35 3.93 -9.76
C GLN A 191 9.24 2.51 -10.31
N THR A 192 8.88 2.39 -11.58
CA THR A 192 8.96 1.12 -12.30
C THR A 192 10.41 0.86 -12.70
N LEU A 193 10.96 -0.27 -12.25
CA LEU A 193 12.34 -0.67 -12.57
C LEU A 193 12.44 -1.57 -13.79
N GLY A 194 11.40 -2.35 -14.08
CA GLY A 194 11.37 -3.29 -15.20
C GLY A 194 10.38 -4.42 -14.99
N ARG A 195 10.53 -5.45 -15.82
CA ARG A 195 9.73 -6.67 -15.78
C ARG A 195 10.64 -7.87 -15.67
N GLU A 196 10.25 -8.83 -14.85
CA GLU A 196 10.96 -10.09 -14.68
C GLU A 196 10.01 -11.20 -14.25
N ARG A 197 10.39 -12.44 -14.50
CA ARG A 197 9.61 -13.59 -14.04
C ARG A 197 10.05 -14.00 -12.65
N ILE A 198 9.08 -14.16 -11.75
CA ILE A 198 9.30 -14.56 -10.36
C ILE A 198 8.62 -15.90 -10.11
N ARG A 199 9.34 -16.82 -9.47
CA ARG A 199 8.81 -18.08 -8.98
C ARG A 199 8.64 -18.01 -7.47
N THR A 200 7.45 -18.38 -6.99
CA THR A 200 7.10 -18.49 -5.57
C THR A 200 6.43 -19.84 -5.33
N PRO A 201 6.21 -20.26 -4.08
CA PRO A 201 5.39 -21.44 -3.79
C PRO A 201 3.96 -21.37 -4.34
N ALA A 202 3.40 -20.17 -4.50
CA ALA A 202 2.09 -19.96 -5.11
C ALA A 202 2.07 -20.11 -6.64
N GLY A 203 3.24 -20.14 -7.31
CA GLY A 203 3.34 -20.30 -8.76
C GLY A 203 4.45 -19.48 -9.41
N GLU A 204 4.44 -19.46 -10.74
CA GLU A 204 5.30 -18.60 -11.57
C GLU A 204 4.49 -17.44 -12.11
N PHE A 205 5.07 -16.24 -12.06
CA PHE A 205 4.40 -15.00 -12.43
C PHE A 205 5.31 -14.12 -13.28
N ASP A 206 4.80 -13.61 -14.38
CA ASP A 206 5.38 -12.46 -15.05
C ASP A 206 5.06 -11.24 -14.21
N THR A 207 6.05 -10.43 -13.88
CA THR A 207 5.91 -9.37 -12.88
C THR A 207 6.44 -8.03 -13.35
N ILE A 208 5.87 -6.97 -12.75
CA ILE A 208 6.37 -5.61 -12.80
C ILE A 208 7.09 -5.34 -11.47
N LYS A 209 8.36 -5.03 -11.54
CA LYS A 209 9.17 -4.65 -10.39
C LYS A 209 9.11 -3.15 -10.18
N ILE A 210 8.73 -2.74 -8.99
CA ILE A 210 8.74 -1.34 -8.57
C ILE A 210 9.66 -1.14 -7.37
N LYS A 211 10.05 0.11 -7.16
CA LYS A 211 10.72 0.58 -5.94
C LYS A 211 10.00 1.83 -5.43
N THR A 212 9.83 1.94 -4.12
CA THR A 212 9.22 3.12 -3.50
C THR A 212 10.26 4.02 -2.87
N TYR A 213 10.04 5.33 -2.99
CA TYR A 213 10.89 6.37 -2.44
C TYR A 213 10.05 7.37 -1.66
N PRO A 214 10.04 7.35 -0.33
CA PRO A 214 9.34 8.35 0.44
C PRO A 214 10.05 9.70 0.30
N ARG A 215 9.29 10.75 -0.03
CA ARG A 215 9.73 12.14 -0.07
C ARG A 215 8.97 12.94 0.99
N TYR A 216 9.68 13.74 1.73
CA TYR A 216 9.10 14.73 2.61
C TYR A 216 9.64 16.11 2.23
N ASP A 217 8.73 17.05 2.04
CA ASP A 217 9.07 18.42 1.63
C ASP A 217 9.94 18.46 0.35
N GLY A 218 9.63 17.56 -0.61
CA GLY A 218 10.35 17.44 -1.87
C GLY A 218 11.70 16.70 -1.80
N VAL A 219 12.18 16.36 -0.60
CA VAL A 219 13.48 15.69 -0.41
C VAL A 219 13.29 14.20 -0.15
N PHE A 220 14.09 13.37 -0.81
CA PHE A 220 14.11 11.91 -0.54
C PHE A 220 14.59 11.64 0.87
N GLN A 221 13.85 10.78 1.57
CA GLN A 221 14.21 10.32 2.90
C GLN A 221 14.72 8.87 2.83
N ASN A 222 15.88 8.63 3.43
CA ASN A 222 16.44 7.28 3.51
C ASN A 222 15.81 6.50 4.69
N ARG A 223 14.55 6.06 4.50
CA ARG A 223 13.79 5.27 5.49
C ARG A 223 13.73 3.77 5.16
N GLY A 224 14.73 3.28 4.44
CA GLY A 224 14.75 1.94 3.89
C GLY A 224 14.23 1.91 2.45
N GLU A 225 14.52 0.81 1.78
CA GLU A 225 14.12 0.59 0.39
C GLU A 225 13.05 -0.49 0.37
N ILE A 226 11.92 -0.21 -0.28
CA ILE A 226 10.87 -1.20 -0.49
C ILE A 226 10.78 -1.51 -1.98
N TYR A 227 10.97 -2.77 -2.31
CA TYR A 227 10.77 -3.31 -3.65
C TYR A 227 9.53 -4.21 -3.63
N ILE A 228 8.69 -4.08 -4.64
CA ILE A 228 7.49 -4.90 -4.81
C ILE A 228 7.47 -5.44 -6.23
N TRP A 229 7.13 -6.72 -6.38
CA TRP A 229 6.86 -7.38 -7.65
C TRP A 229 5.37 -7.67 -7.73
N PHE A 230 4.68 -6.90 -8.56
CA PHE A 230 3.28 -7.13 -8.88
C PHE A 230 3.16 -8.04 -10.08
N THR A 231 2.15 -8.91 -10.14
CA THR A 231 1.82 -9.62 -11.38
C THR A 231 1.58 -8.64 -12.52
N ASP A 232 2.06 -8.95 -13.73
CA ASP A 232 1.85 -8.11 -14.93
C ASP A 232 0.52 -8.45 -15.62
N ASP A 233 -0.55 -8.52 -14.83
CA ASP A 233 -1.92 -8.75 -15.23
C ASP A 233 -2.85 -7.66 -14.64
N ALA A 234 -4.16 -7.81 -14.85
CA ALA A 234 -5.15 -6.86 -14.35
C ALA A 234 -5.23 -6.79 -12.81
N ARG A 235 -4.84 -7.86 -12.09
CA ARG A 235 -4.96 -7.96 -10.63
C ARG A 235 -3.81 -7.31 -9.88
N LYS A 236 -2.63 -7.17 -10.51
CA LYS A 236 -1.45 -6.57 -9.87
C LYS A 236 -1.20 -7.15 -8.47
N ILE A 237 -1.19 -8.49 -8.35
CA ILE A 237 -0.98 -9.16 -7.05
C ILE A 237 0.48 -8.96 -6.62
N PRO A 238 0.77 -8.50 -5.40
CA PRO A 238 2.13 -8.42 -4.89
C PRO A 238 2.64 -9.84 -4.57
N VAL A 239 3.45 -10.42 -5.45
CA VAL A 239 3.95 -11.82 -5.29
C VAL A 239 5.24 -11.90 -4.50
N LEU A 240 6.01 -10.80 -4.46
CA LEU A 240 7.24 -10.69 -3.69
C LEU A 240 7.40 -9.24 -3.22
N MET A 241 7.73 -9.06 -1.95
CA MET A 241 8.05 -7.76 -1.37
C MET A 241 9.36 -7.86 -0.59
N LYS A 242 10.23 -6.86 -0.74
CA LYS A 242 11.50 -6.77 -0.01
C LYS A 242 11.63 -5.41 0.62
N SER A 243 11.86 -5.38 1.92
CA SER A 243 12.11 -4.15 2.68
C SER A 243 13.51 -4.23 3.29
N THR A 244 14.38 -3.32 2.89
CA THR A 244 15.73 -3.21 3.46
C THR A 244 15.68 -2.31 4.68
N ILE A 245 16.09 -2.83 5.82
CA ILE A 245 16.19 -2.13 7.10
C ILE A 245 17.64 -2.16 7.58
N THR A 246 17.95 -1.40 8.62
CA THR A 246 19.33 -1.27 9.15
C THR A 246 20.01 -2.60 9.48
N ILE A 247 19.23 -3.61 9.87
CA ILE A 247 19.75 -4.92 10.34
C ILE A 247 19.55 -6.05 9.32
N GLY A 248 19.20 -5.74 8.08
CA GLY A 248 19.02 -6.75 7.02
C GLY A 248 17.84 -6.47 6.11
N THR A 249 17.38 -7.50 5.41
CA THR A 249 16.26 -7.41 4.49
C THR A 249 15.13 -8.33 4.93
N ILE A 250 13.93 -7.79 5.07
CA ILE A 250 12.71 -8.58 5.25
C ILE A 250 12.15 -8.91 3.85
N VAL A 251 11.90 -10.17 3.63
CA VAL A 251 11.35 -10.67 2.36
C VAL A 251 10.02 -11.34 2.64
N SER A 252 8.97 -10.89 1.96
CA SER A 252 7.63 -11.50 2.00
C SER A 252 7.36 -12.14 0.65
N THR A 253 7.25 -13.46 0.63
CA THR A 253 7.04 -14.26 -0.59
C THR A 253 5.64 -14.86 -0.58
N LEU A 254 4.87 -14.67 -1.64
CA LEU A 254 3.51 -15.22 -1.76
C LEU A 254 3.57 -16.76 -1.79
N VAL A 255 2.85 -17.38 -0.84
CA VAL A 255 2.75 -18.84 -0.73
C VAL A 255 1.36 -19.37 -1.09
N GLU A 256 0.32 -18.55 -0.90
CA GLU A 256 -1.05 -18.94 -1.23
C GLU A 256 -1.86 -17.71 -1.66
N LEU A 257 -2.71 -17.91 -2.66
CA LEU A 257 -3.70 -16.96 -3.15
C LEU A 257 -5.07 -17.63 -3.13
N LYS A 258 -6.03 -17.03 -2.42
CA LYS A 258 -7.44 -17.46 -2.42
C LYS A 258 -8.34 -16.29 -2.80
N GLY A 259 -9.45 -16.58 -3.48
CA GLY A 259 -10.41 -15.57 -3.91
C GLY A 259 -9.86 -14.64 -4.99
N GLY A 260 -10.67 -13.69 -5.40
CA GLY A 260 -10.25 -12.75 -6.46
C GLY A 260 -10.26 -13.34 -7.86
N GLU A 261 -10.87 -14.50 -8.09
CA GLU A 261 -11.06 -15.04 -9.44
C GLU A 261 -12.16 -14.26 -10.15
N SER A 262 -11.76 -13.37 -11.04
CA SER A 262 -12.64 -12.88 -12.10
C SER A 262 -12.99 -14.07 -12.99
N GLN A 263 -14.28 -14.32 -13.23
CA GLN A 263 -14.78 -15.43 -14.06
C GLN A 263 -14.27 -15.42 -15.52
N HIS A 264 -13.27 -14.60 -15.86
CA HIS A 264 -12.84 -14.35 -17.24
C HIS A 264 -11.33 -14.42 -17.49
N ASP A 265 -10.51 -15.06 -16.62
CA ASP A 265 -9.09 -15.28 -16.94
C ASP A 265 -8.80 -16.77 -17.17
N PRO A 266 -8.69 -17.24 -18.44
CA PRO A 266 -8.39 -18.64 -18.78
C PRO A 266 -6.92 -19.05 -18.53
N ALA A 267 -6.05 -18.18 -18.06
CA ALA A 267 -4.61 -18.39 -18.00
C ALA A 267 -4.12 -19.14 -16.75
N ILE A 268 -4.96 -19.33 -15.71
CA ILE A 268 -4.59 -20.07 -14.50
C ILE A 268 -5.34 -21.40 -14.45
N ARG A 269 -5.06 -22.31 -15.40
CA ARG A 269 -5.35 -23.71 -15.16
C ARG A 269 -4.23 -24.32 -14.32
N SER A 270 -4.48 -24.47 -13.03
CA SER A 270 -3.68 -25.30 -12.14
C SER A 270 -3.53 -26.70 -12.75
N LYS A 271 -2.29 -27.12 -13.03
CA LYS A 271 -1.99 -28.52 -13.23
C LYS A 271 -2.13 -29.22 -11.87
N THR A 272 -3.31 -29.72 -11.58
CA THR A 272 -3.51 -30.70 -10.52
C THR A 272 -2.70 -31.93 -10.90
N PRO A 273 -1.84 -32.49 -10.05
CA PRO A 273 -1.17 -33.76 -10.32
C PRO A 273 -2.23 -34.85 -10.30
N GLN A 274 -2.47 -35.52 -11.43
CA GLN A 274 -3.22 -36.75 -11.43
C GLN A 274 -2.46 -37.80 -10.59
N ARG A 275 -3.05 -38.22 -9.49
CA ARG A 275 -2.66 -39.46 -8.81
C ARG A 275 -3.02 -40.63 -9.72
N ASN A 276 -2.03 -41.28 -10.31
CA ASN A 276 -2.19 -42.57 -10.89
C ASN A 276 -2.35 -43.59 -9.76
N HIS A 277 -3.45 -44.35 -9.83
CA HIS A 277 -3.67 -45.60 -9.08
C HIS A 277 -2.89 -46.74 -9.70
#